data_f7082119a78bc6cabc69128658b4adb6
#
_entry.id   f7082119a78bc6cabc69128658b4adb6
#
_cell.length_a   1.000
_cell.length_b   1.000
_cell.length_c   1.000
_cell.angle_alpha   90.00
_cell.angle_beta   90.00
_cell.angle_gamma   90.00
#
_symmetry.space_group_name_H-M   'P 1'
#
loop_
_entity.id
_entity.type
_entity.pdbx_description
1 polymer ?
#
loop_
_entity_poly.entity_id
_entity_poly.type
_entity_poly.pdbx_seq_one_letter_code
_entity_poly.pdbx_strand_id
1 'polypeptide(L)'
;MSSSASCALPARYEAVRGARQFTSTTLTQWNIGERFDDVALVVSELVTNALRHALPADTPRDHPLDPPVRLHLMRWAGRLVCAVRDPSPDTPTARAAGEDFAAESGRGLFLVESFSDSWGWHPLAGALHGKVVWALFRLADHP
;
A
#
# COMPACT_ATOMS: atom_id res chain seq x y z
N MET A 1 10.08 -3.79 -20.78
CA MET A 1 10.84 -4.35 -19.69
C MET A 1 10.12 -4.12 -18.39
N SER A 2 10.03 -5.11 -17.55
CA SER A 2 9.29 -4.98 -16.30
C SER A 2 10.17 -5.37 -15.13
N SER A 3 9.85 -4.81 -14.00
CA SER A 3 10.53 -5.10 -12.75
C SER A 3 9.51 -5.20 -11.63
N SER A 4 9.79 -6.00 -10.65
CA SER A 4 8.92 -6.08 -9.49
C SER A 4 9.75 -6.35 -8.24
N ALA A 5 9.23 -5.91 -7.12
CA ALA A 5 9.86 -6.14 -5.82
C ALA A 5 8.76 -6.20 -4.78
N SER A 6 8.97 -6.97 -3.74
CA SER A 6 7.98 -7.05 -2.69
C SER A 6 8.63 -7.12 -1.34
N CYS A 7 7.87 -6.75 -0.32
CA CYS A 7 8.36 -6.64 1.03
C CYS A 7 7.25 -7.07 1.97
N ALA A 8 7.57 -7.97 2.89
CA ALA A 8 6.63 -8.37 3.92
C ALA A 8 6.77 -7.40 5.08
N LEU A 9 5.65 -6.98 5.62
CA LEU A 9 5.64 -5.98 6.67
C LEU A 9 5.03 -6.55 7.94
N PRO A 10 5.70 -6.38 9.07
CA PRO A 10 5.11 -6.82 10.33
C PRO A 10 3.95 -5.92 10.71
N ALA A 11 3.05 -6.44 11.52
CA ALA A 11 1.88 -5.67 11.92
C ALA A 11 2.24 -4.72 13.04
N ARG A 12 3.01 -3.72 12.72
CA ARG A 12 3.43 -2.68 13.65
C ARG A 12 3.46 -1.38 12.90
N TYR A 13 3.18 -0.29 13.58
CA TYR A 13 3.21 0.99 12.90
C TYR A 13 4.63 1.35 12.41
N GLU A 14 5.66 0.80 13.03
CA GLU A 14 7.01 1.00 12.54
C GLU A 14 7.20 0.47 11.14
N ALA A 15 6.32 -0.42 10.69
CA ALA A 15 6.42 -0.95 9.34
C ALA A 15 6.26 0.14 8.28
N VAL A 16 5.61 1.26 8.62
CA VAL A 16 5.47 2.35 7.67
C VAL A 16 6.83 2.89 7.29
N ARG A 17 7.72 3.04 8.27
CA ARG A 17 9.08 3.50 7.99
C ARG A 17 9.82 2.49 7.12
N GLY A 18 9.68 1.20 7.44
CA GLY A 18 10.30 0.17 6.62
C GLY A 18 9.79 0.16 5.20
N ALA A 19 8.50 0.39 5.03
CA ALA A 19 7.90 0.45 3.71
C ALA A 19 8.45 1.64 2.91
N ARG A 20 8.62 2.78 3.55
CA ARG A 20 9.19 3.94 2.88
C ARG A 20 10.62 3.70 2.48
N GLN A 21 11.39 3.06 3.36
CA GLN A 21 12.78 2.78 3.07
C GLN A 21 12.90 1.78 1.93
N PHE A 22 12.07 0.75 1.94
CA PHE A 22 12.03 -0.22 0.85
C PHE A 22 11.69 0.47 -0.47
N THR A 23 10.72 1.39 -0.44
CA THR A 23 10.32 2.13 -1.63
C THR A 23 11.48 2.97 -2.15
N SER A 24 12.16 3.68 -1.25
CA SER A 24 13.28 4.52 -1.65
C SER A 24 14.37 3.70 -2.32
N THR A 25 14.73 2.58 -1.72
CA THR A 25 15.76 1.73 -2.28
C THR A 25 15.36 1.19 -3.64
N THR A 26 14.11 0.75 -3.76
CA THR A 26 13.64 0.16 -5.00
C THR A 26 13.58 1.19 -6.13
N LEU A 27 13.02 2.36 -5.85
CA LEU A 27 12.93 3.39 -6.90
C LEU A 27 14.30 3.87 -7.32
N THR A 28 15.25 3.92 -6.40
CA THR A 28 16.60 4.30 -6.76
C THR A 28 17.23 3.23 -7.65
N GLN A 29 17.04 1.96 -7.32
CA GLN A 29 17.55 0.88 -8.15
C GLN A 29 16.94 0.90 -9.53
N TRP A 30 15.69 1.31 -9.64
CA TRP A 30 15.00 1.35 -10.92
C TRP A 30 15.19 2.68 -11.64
N ASN A 31 15.98 3.59 -11.05
CA ASN A 31 16.30 4.87 -11.63
C ASN A 31 15.08 5.76 -11.85
N ILE A 32 14.14 5.72 -10.94
CA ILE A 32 12.95 6.56 -10.97
C ILE A 32 12.77 7.26 -9.64
N GLY A 33 13.87 7.63 -9.00
CA GLY A 33 13.82 8.26 -7.69
C GLY A 33 13.17 9.62 -7.67
N GLU A 34 13.02 10.25 -8.83
CA GLU A 34 12.40 11.55 -8.87
C GLU A 34 10.92 11.52 -8.50
N ARG A 35 10.30 10.34 -8.51
CA ARG A 35 8.92 10.23 -8.09
C ARG A 35 8.78 9.84 -6.63
N PHE A 36 9.90 9.76 -5.92
CA PHE A 36 9.87 9.19 -4.59
C PHE A 36 8.92 9.90 -3.63
N ASP A 37 8.89 11.22 -3.64
CA ASP A 37 8.09 11.93 -2.65
C ASP A 37 6.60 11.58 -2.75
N ASP A 38 6.06 11.59 -3.95
CA ASP A 38 4.65 11.26 -4.14
C ASP A 38 4.39 9.79 -3.86
N VAL A 39 5.28 8.93 -4.32
CA VAL A 39 5.10 7.50 -4.13
C VAL A 39 5.21 7.14 -2.66
N ALA A 40 6.17 7.74 -1.95
CA ALA A 40 6.35 7.44 -0.54
C ALA A 40 5.14 7.87 0.28
N LEU A 41 4.55 9.00 -0.09
CA LEU A 41 3.36 9.45 0.61
C LEU A 41 2.20 8.46 0.41
N VAL A 42 1.99 8.05 -0.83
CA VAL A 42 0.91 7.11 -1.12
C VAL A 42 1.17 5.76 -0.47
N VAL A 43 2.40 5.26 -0.55
CA VAL A 43 2.75 3.99 0.10
C VAL A 43 2.50 4.08 1.61
N SER A 44 2.89 5.20 2.23
CA SER A 44 2.66 5.37 3.66
C SER A 44 1.18 5.29 4.00
N GLU A 45 0.34 5.91 3.19
CA GLU A 45 -1.08 5.90 3.45
C GLU A 45 -1.71 4.52 3.23
N LEU A 46 -1.28 3.84 2.18
CA LEU A 46 -1.80 2.50 1.92
C LEU A 46 -1.37 1.53 3.02
N VAL A 47 -0.13 1.61 3.47
CA VAL A 47 0.36 0.73 4.52
C VAL A 47 -0.31 1.06 5.85
N THR A 48 -0.45 2.34 6.17
CA THR A 48 -1.12 2.73 7.42
C THR A 48 -2.54 2.21 7.44
N ASN A 49 -3.25 2.33 6.33
CA ASN A 49 -4.60 1.85 6.24
C ASN A 49 -4.66 0.33 6.42
N ALA A 50 -3.74 -0.39 5.81
CA ALA A 50 -3.70 -1.83 5.96
C ALA A 50 -3.40 -2.24 7.41
N LEU A 51 -2.51 -1.51 8.06
CA LEU A 51 -2.17 -1.82 9.44
C LEU A 51 -3.33 -1.59 10.39
N ARG A 52 -4.19 -0.62 10.09
CA ARG A 52 -5.37 -0.42 10.91
C ARG A 52 -6.27 -1.65 10.94
N HIS A 53 -6.27 -2.40 9.85
CA HIS A 53 -7.08 -3.60 9.79
C HIS A 53 -6.37 -4.79 10.44
N ALA A 54 -5.04 -4.77 10.50
CA ALA A 54 -4.28 -5.89 11.03
C ALA A 54 -3.98 -5.77 12.51
N LEU A 55 -3.80 -4.54 13.00
CA LEU A 55 -3.34 -4.35 14.36
C LEU A 55 -4.35 -4.59 15.46
N PRO A 56 -5.60 -4.20 15.32
CA PRO A 56 -6.50 -4.36 16.44
C PRO A 56 -6.95 -5.75 16.58
N ALA A 57 -6.29 -6.65 16.17
CA ALA A 57 -6.80 -7.92 16.26
C ALA A 57 -6.57 -8.46 17.59
N ASP A 58 -7.55 -8.68 18.27
CA ASP A 58 -7.53 -9.53 19.38
C ASP A 58 -7.35 -10.92 18.87
N THR A 59 -7.28 -11.09 17.61
CA THR A 59 -7.12 -12.39 17.07
C THR A 59 -5.71 -12.84 17.20
N PRO A 60 -5.48 -13.96 17.79
CA PRO A 60 -4.14 -14.49 17.84
C PRO A 60 -3.67 -14.76 16.44
N ARG A 61 -2.44 -14.45 16.19
CA ARG A 61 -1.90 -14.75 14.91
C ARG A 61 -1.49 -16.15 14.92
N ASP A 62 -2.19 -16.94 14.16
CA ASP A 62 -1.90 -18.34 14.12
C ASP A 62 -0.64 -18.66 13.37
N HIS A 63 -0.20 -17.76 12.52
CA HIS A 63 0.98 -18.00 11.72
C HIS A 63 1.92 -16.83 11.77
N PRO A 64 2.80 -16.80 12.74
CA PRO A 64 3.74 -15.69 12.82
C PRO A 64 4.68 -15.59 11.63
N LEU A 65 4.78 -16.67 10.86
CA LEU A 65 5.64 -16.62 9.69
C LEU A 65 4.96 -16.02 8.47
N ASP A 66 3.67 -15.74 8.55
CA ASP A 66 2.94 -15.20 7.42
C ASP A 66 2.56 -13.76 7.73
N PRO A 67 3.36 -12.81 7.29
CA PRO A 67 3.08 -11.40 7.60
C PRO A 67 1.72 -11.00 7.05
N PRO A 68 0.96 -10.26 7.82
CA PRO A 68 -0.39 -9.90 7.38
C PRO A 68 -0.42 -8.86 6.30
N VAL A 69 0.63 -8.08 6.14
CA VAL A 69 0.66 -7.00 5.17
C VAL A 69 1.85 -7.19 4.26
N ARG A 70 1.63 -7.03 2.96
CA ARG A 70 2.70 -7.11 1.98
C ARG A 70 2.62 -5.92 1.05
N LEU A 71 3.78 -5.36 0.74
CA LEU A 71 3.91 -4.26 -0.20
C LEU A 71 4.56 -4.79 -1.46
N HIS A 72 3.96 -4.47 -2.59
CA HIS A 72 4.50 -4.84 -3.89
C HIS A 72 4.69 -3.59 -4.72
N LEU A 73 5.83 -3.49 -5.37
CA LEU A 73 6.10 -2.44 -6.31
C LEU A 73 6.36 -3.08 -7.67
N MET A 74 5.70 -2.57 -8.70
CA MET A 74 5.86 -3.11 -10.04
C MET A 74 6.03 -1.96 -11.02
N ARG A 75 6.98 -2.12 -11.92
CA ARG A 75 7.23 -1.10 -12.92
C ARG A 75 7.22 -1.76 -14.30
N TRP A 76 6.46 -1.16 -15.20
CA TRP A 76 6.52 -1.63 -16.56
C TRP A 76 5.92 -0.57 -17.48
N ALA A 77 6.50 -0.44 -18.67
CA ALA A 77 5.95 0.44 -19.71
C ALA A 77 5.67 1.87 -19.22
N GLY A 78 6.58 2.45 -18.50
CA GLY A 78 6.40 3.83 -18.06
C GLY A 78 5.39 4.00 -16.95
N ARG A 79 5.06 2.94 -16.24
CA ARG A 79 4.13 2.99 -15.14
C ARG A 79 4.72 2.34 -13.91
N LEU A 80 4.34 2.85 -12.76
CA LEU A 80 4.69 2.26 -11.49
C LEU A 80 3.41 1.97 -10.74
N VAL A 81 3.27 0.75 -10.24
CA VAL A 81 2.13 0.38 -9.41
C VAL A 81 2.63 0.00 -8.03
N CYS A 82 1.99 0.57 -7.02
CA CYS A 82 2.22 0.21 -5.63
C CYS A 82 0.98 -0.53 -5.17
N ALA A 83 1.14 -1.70 -4.61
CA ALA A 83 0.00 -2.50 -4.15
C ALA A 83 0.28 -2.99 -2.75
N VAL A 84 -0.72 -2.89 -1.90
CA VAL A 84 -0.61 -3.35 -0.52
C VAL A 84 -1.70 -4.38 -0.28
N ARG A 85 -1.30 -5.55 0.17
CA ARG A 85 -2.21 -6.62 0.50
C ARG A 85 -2.40 -6.66 2.01
N ASP A 86 -3.66 -6.72 2.46
CA ASP A 86 -3.95 -6.82 3.88
C ASP A 86 -5.00 -7.90 4.11
N PRO A 87 -5.19 -8.34 5.36
CA PRO A 87 -6.06 -9.47 5.64
C PRO A 87 -7.54 -9.12 5.78
N SER A 88 -7.90 -7.84 5.68
CA SER A 88 -9.29 -7.47 5.93
C SER A 88 -10.11 -7.59 4.65
N PRO A 89 -11.28 -8.19 4.71
CA PRO A 89 -12.17 -8.22 3.56
C PRO A 89 -12.97 -6.95 3.38
N ASP A 90 -12.88 -6.02 4.32
CA ASP A 90 -13.69 -4.81 4.25
C ASP A 90 -13.19 -3.89 3.17
N THR A 91 -14.11 -3.15 2.54
CA THR A 91 -13.71 -2.22 1.50
C THR A 91 -12.84 -1.13 2.10
N PRO A 92 -11.94 -0.59 1.34
CA PRO A 92 -11.06 0.46 1.84
C PRO A 92 -11.71 1.84 1.83
N THR A 93 -13.01 1.92 2.04
CA THR A 93 -13.62 3.18 2.03
C THR A 93 -13.51 3.74 3.36
N ALA A 94 -13.50 4.93 3.27
CA ALA A 94 -13.39 5.52 4.42
C ALA A 94 -14.51 5.74 5.13
N ARG A 95 -15.51 5.46 4.97
CA ARG A 95 -16.59 5.78 5.40
C ARG A 95 -16.81 5.76 6.52
N ALA A 96 -16.83 5.69 6.81
CA ALA A 96 -17.01 5.47 7.78
C ALA A 96 -17.64 6.05 8.72
N ALA A 97 -18.30 5.81 9.07
CA ALA A 97 -18.91 6.03 10.11
C ALA A 97 -18.56 7.19 10.78
N GLY A 98 -18.38 7.91 10.25
CA GLY A 98 -18.41 9.06 10.64
C GLY A 98 -17.82 9.48 11.74
N GLU A 99 -17.07 9.44 11.96
CA GLU A 99 -16.65 9.86 13.00
C GLU A 99 -15.37 10.44 12.89
N ASP A 100 -14.74 10.97 13.79
CA ASP A 100 -13.46 11.55 13.77
C ASP A 100 -12.46 10.60 13.23
N PHE A 101 -12.62 9.38 13.60
CA PHE A 101 -11.74 8.39 13.14
C PHE A 101 -11.89 8.18 11.72
N ALA A 102 -13.07 8.23 11.27
CA ALA A 102 -13.35 8.10 9.90
C ALA A 102 -12.79 9.24 9.10
N ALA A 103 -12.76 10.38 9.63
CA ALA A 103 -12.21 11.51 8.92
C ALA A 103 -10.74 11.31 8.61
N GLU A 104 -10.05 10.69 9.52
CA GLU A 104 -8.65 10.45 9.28
C GLU A 104 -8.46 9.41 8.22
N SER A 105 -9.26 8.37 8.22
CA SER A 105 -9.22 7.39 7.17
C SER A 105 -9.56 8.00 5.83
N GLY A 106 -10.53 8.89 5.83
CA GLY A 106 -10.90 9.55 4.61
C GLY A 106 -9.78 10.38 4.05
N ARG A 107 -9.00 10.98 4.92
CA ARG A 107 -7.86 11.74 4.45
C ARG A 107 -6.84 10.85 3.77
N GLY A 108 -6.60 9.66 4.32
CA GLY A 108 -5.64 8.75 3.73
C GLY A 108 -5.98 8.42 2.29
N LEU A 109 -7.22 8.02 2.04
CA LEU A 109 -7.62 7.70 0.68
C LEU A 109 -7.68 8.93 -0.20
N PHE A 110 -8.02 10.07 0.37
CA PHE A 110 -8.00 11.30 -0.38
C PHE A 110 -6.58 11.61 -0.86
N LEU A 111 -5.58 11.38 -0.01
CA LEU A 111 -4.20 11.61 -0.41
C LEU A 111 -3.77 10.63 -1.49
N VAL A 112 -4.21 9.38 -1.39
CA VAL A 112 -3.90 8.40 -2.43
C VAL A 112 -4.48 8.88 -3.77
N GLU A 113 -5.71 9.33 -3.74
CA GLU A 113 -6.36 9.80 -4.95
C GLU A 113 -5.69 11.05 -5.50
N SER A 114 -5.25 11.94 -4.62
CA SER A 114 -4.68 13.21 -5.04
C SER A 114 -3.28 13.05 -5.64
N PHE A 115 -2.51 12.10 -5.14
CA PHE A 115 -1.11 11.99 -5.54
C PHE A 115 -0.81 10.82 -6.47
N SER A 116 -1.77 9.97 -6.74
CA SER A 116 -1.58 8.92 -7.75
C SER A 116 -2.39 9.28 -8.98
N ASP A 117 -2.06 8.64 -10.09
CA ASP A 117 -2.81 8.88 -11.33
C ASP A 117 -4.08 8.06 -11.35
N SER A 118 -4.10 6.92 -10.69
CA SER A 118 -5.34 6.21 -10.46
C SER A 118 -5.11 5.24 -9.29
N TRP A 119 -6.19 4.75 -8.72
CA TRP A 119 -6.07 3.80 -7.63
C TRP A 119 -7.33 2.92 -7.64
N GLY A 120 -7.24 1.81 -6.96
CA GLY A 120 -8.37 0.91 -6.85
C GLY A 120 -8.08 -0.20 -5.88
N TRP A 121 -8.97 -1.17 -5.84
CA TRP A 121 -8.79 -2.30 -4.94
C TRP A 121 -9.57 -3.49 -5.46
N HIS A 122 -9.21 -4.66 -4.98
CA HIS A 122 -9.99 -5.85 -5.28
C HIS A 122 -9.79 -6.88 -4.16
N PRO A 123 -10.78 -7.73 -3.92
CA PRO A 123 -10.63 -8.76 -2.91
C PRO A 123 -9.70 -9.86 -3.40
N LEU A 124 -9.14 -10.60 -2.47
CA LEU A 124 -8.35 -11.76 -2.81
C LEU A 124 -9.27 -12.88 -3.28
N ALA A 125 -8.76 -13.69 -4.19
CA ALA A 125 -9.56 -14.73 -4.80
C ALA A 125 -9.57 -16.01 -3.98
N GLY A 126 -10.58 -16.81 -4.19
CA GLY A 126 -10.65 -18.16 -3.63
C GLY A 126 -10.91 -18.15 -2.15
N ALA A 127 -10.26 -19.04 -1.45
CA ALA A 127 -10.44 -19.16 -0.01
C ALA A 127 -9.63 -18.14 0.76
N LEU A 128 -8.87 -17.31 0.10
CA LEU A 128 -8.07 -16.31 0.77
C LEU A 128 -8.97 -15.18 1.26
N HIS A 129 -8.62 -14.67 2.42
CA HIS A 129 -9.33 -13.53 2.97
C HIS A 129 -8.45 -12.30 2.87
N GLY A 130 -9.05 -11.19 2.53
CA GLY A 130 -8.29 -9.95 2.45
C GLY A 130 -8.52 -9.24 1.14
N LYS A 131 -7.69 -8.25 0.91
CA LYS A 131 -7.79 -7.44 -0.30
C LYS A 131 -6.44 -6.88 -0.68
N VAL A 132 -6.41 -6.36 -1.90
CA VAL A 132 -5.26 -5.62 -2.40
C VAL A 132 -5.75 -4.22 -2.75
N VAL A 133 -5.08 -3.21 -2.23
CA VAL A 133 -5.35 -1.82 -2.61
C VAL A 133 -4.11 -1.34 -3.37
N TRP A 134 -4.33 -0.73 -4.52
CA TRP A 134 -3.22 -0.36 -5.39
C TRP A 134 -3.34 1.09 -5.86
N ALA A 135 -2.21 1.65 -6.22
CA ALA A 135 -2.13 2.98 -6.79
C ALA A 135 -1.16 2.95 -7.96
N LEU A 136 -1.49 3.69 -9.00
CA LEU A 136 -0.71 3.71 -10.22
C LEU A 136 -0.17 5.11 -10.47
N PHE A 137 1.09 5.19 -10.84
CA PHE A 137 1.76 6.43 -11.19
C PHE A 137 2.30 6.33 -12.59
N ARG A 138 2.05 7.34 -13.40
CA ARG A 138 2.67 7.41 -14.71
C ARG A 138 4.04 8.04 -14.56
N LEU A 139 5.03 7.42 -15.19
CA LEU A 139 6.39 7.91 -15.12
C LEU A 139 6.66 8.79 -16.31
N ALA A 140 7.51 9.80 -16.10
CA ALA A 140 7.86 10.66 -17.20
C ALA A 140 8.63 9.87 -18.25
N ASP A 141 8.39 10.20 -19.49
CA ASP A 141 9.15 9.60 -20.54
C ASP A 141 10.51 10.26 -20.56
N HIS A 142 11.52 9.47 -20.36
CA HIS A 142 12.88 9.96 -20.50
C HIS A 142 13.39 9.44 -21.82
N PRO A 143 13.75 10.33 -22.70
CA PRO A 143 14.30 9.90 -24.00
C PRO A 143 15.61 9.17 -23.83
#